data_4260fdd92880deaf3827c33250894ffb
#
_entry.id   4260fdd92880deaf3827c33250894ffb
#
_cell.length_a   1.000
_cell.length_b   1.000
_cell.length_c   1.000
_cell.angle_alpha   90.00
_cell.angle_beta   90.00
_cell.angle_gamma   90.00
#
_symmetry.space_group_name_H-M   'P 1'
#
loop_
_entity.id
_entity.type
_entity.pdbx_description
1 polymer ?
#
loop_
_entity_poly.entity_id
_entity_poly.type
_entity_poly.pdbx_seq_one_letter_code
_entity_poly.pdbx_strand_id
1 'polypeptide(L)'
;NEWAAVAAARAAVVGGFKGTANLLAAQMYGLNAIGTAAHCFTLVHDDERSAFESQIAALGKNTTLLVDTYNIEEAVKTAVEVAGPELGGVRIDSGDLASLAQRVRNQLDALGATNTKITVTNDLDEYALASLQTAPVDSYGVGTMLVTGSGAPTCAMVYKLTERENSAG
;
A
#
# COMPACT_ATOMS: atom_id res chain seq x y z
N ASN A 1 -2.49 20.54 -3.84
CA ASN A 1 -3.09 21.06 -5.08
C ASN A 1 -3.32 19.90 -6.07
N GLU A 2 -4.55 19.64 -6.43
CA GLU A 2 -4.98 18.53 -7.30
C GLU A 2 -4.25 18.52 -8.65
N TRP A 3 -4.11 19.70 -9.27
CA TRP A 3 -3.40 19.82 -10.54
C TRP A 3 -1.90 19.56 -10.43
N ALA A 4 -1.27 19.90 -9.30
CA ALA A 4 0.13 19.57 -9.06
C ALA A 4 0.33 18.04 -8.99
N ALA A 5 -0.59 17.31 -8.36
CA ALA A 5 -0.53 15.86 -8.30
C ALA A 5 -0.64 15.20 -9.70
N VAL A 6 -1.49 15.74 -10.57
CA VAL A 6 -1.63 15.25 -11.96
C VAL A 6 -0.34 15.47 -12.76
N ALA A 7 0.25 16.67 -12.68
CA ALA A 7 1.50 17.00 -13.36
C ALA A 7 2.69 16.20 -12.81
N ALA A 8 2.76 16.05 -11.47
CA ALA A 8 3.81 15.28 -10.79
C ALA A 8 3.75 13.79 -11.17
N ALA A 9 2.55 13.21 -11.28
CA ALA A 9 2.39 11.82 -11.69
C ALA A 9 2.98 11.55 -13.08
N ARG A 10 2.73 12.46 -14.05
CA ARG A 10 3.33 12.35 -15.38
C ARG A 10 4.86 12.47 -15.32
N ALA A 11 5.36 13.46 -14.61
CA ALA A 11 6.79 13.68 -14.48
C ALA A 11 7.50 12.48 -13.81
N ALA A 12 6.87 11.91 -12.76
CA ALA A 12 7.36 10.72 -12.08
C ALA A 12 7.48 9.52 -13.03
N VAL A 13 6.45 9.25 -13.83
CA VAL A 13 6.50 8.13 -14.80
C VAL A 13 7.59 8.36 -15.86
N VAL A 14 7.78 9.58 -16.33
CA VAL A 14 8.90 9.93 -17.22
C VAL A 14 10.25 9.71 -16.51
N GLY A 15 10.31 9.98 -15.19
CA GLY A 15 11.47 9.74 -14.33
C GLY A 15 11.72 8.27 -13.96
N GLY A 16 10.84 7.34 -14.36
CA GLY A 16 11.04 5.90 -14.15
C GLY A 16 10.06 5.23 -13.18
N PHE A 17 9.09 5.96 -12.63
CA PHE A 17 8.01 5.33 -11.85
C PHE A 17 7.14 4.44 -12.76
N LYS A 18 6.69 3.29 -12.23
CA LYS A 18 5.95 2.31 -13.01
C LYS A 18 4.49 2.70 -13.28
N GLY A 19 3.93 3.58 -12.47
CA GLY A 19 2.54 4.02 -12.57
C GLY A 19 2.14 5.00 -11.49
N THR A 20 0.85 5.28 -11.42
CA THR A 20 0.30 6.26 -10.48
C THR A 20 -1.02 5.77 -9.89
N ALA A 21 -1.32 6.14 -8.64
CA ALA A 21 -2.64 5.98 -8.04
C ALA A 21 -3.61 7.13 -8.44
N ASN A 22 -3.13 8.17 -9.12
CA ASN A 22 -3.94 9.27 -9.58
C ASN A 22 -4.68 8.88 -10.87
N LEU A 23 -5.96 8.52 -10.75
CA LEU A 23 -6.78 8.05 -11.87
C LEU A 23 -6.96 9.13 -12.96
N LEU A 24 -7.04 10.41 -12.59
CA LEU A 24 -7.14 11.49 -13.56
C LEU A 24 -5.86 11.60 -14.39
N ALA A 25 -4.69 11.53 -13.76
CA ALA A 25 -3.42 11.54 -14.48
C ALA A 25 -3.27 10.30 -15.39
N ALA A 26 -3.66 9.14 -14.88
CA ALA A 26 -3.66 7.90 -15.68
C ALA A 26 -4.52 8.06 -16.94
N GLN A 27 -5.74 8.57 -16.80
CA GLN A 27 -6.65 8.80 -17.92
C GLN A 27 -6.12 9.86 -18.90
N MET A 28 -5.64 11.01 -18.39
CA MET A 28 -5.21 12.13 -19.23
C MET A 28 -3.95 11.82 -20.04
N TYR A 29 -3.04 11.04 -19.49
CA TYR A 29 -1.71 10.80 -20.08
C TYR A 29 -1.48 9.35 -20.54
N GLY A 30 -2.50 8.49 -20.45
CA GLY A 30 -2.36 7.08 -20.80
C GLY A 30 -1.37 6.33 -19.90
N LEU A 31 -1.28 6.70 -18.59
CA LEU A 31 -0.37 6.09 -17.65
C LEU A 31 -0.97 4.83 -17.04
N ASN A 32 -0.11 3.95 -16.55
CA ASN A 32 -0.55 2.77 -15.81
C ASN A 32 -1.15 3.17 -14.46
N ALA A 33 -2.44 2.89 -14.27
CA ALA A 33 -3.13 3.09 -13.00
C ALA A 33 -2.82 1.92 -12.06
N ILE A 34 -2.14 2.22 -10.96
CA ILE A 34 -1.80 1.26 -9.92
C ILE A 34 -2.16 1.83 -8.55
N GLY A 35 -2.48 0.97 -7.61
CA GLY A 35 -2.81 1.39 -6.26
C GLY A 35 -3.19 0.20 -5.40
N THR A 36 -3.38 0.48 -4.12
CA THR A 36 -3.82 -0.50 -3.13
C THR A 36 -5.01 0.06 -2.35
N ALA A 37 -5.67 -0.79 -1.57
CA ALA A 37 -6.71 -0.33 -0.65
C ALA A 37 -6.13 0.65 0.39
N ALA A 38 -6.95 1.57 0.87
CA ALA A 38 -6.65 2.40 2.03
C ALA A 38 -7.19 1.75 3.31
N HIS A 39 -6.71 2.17 4.49
CA HIS A 39 -7.19 1.66 5.77
C HIS A 39 -8.72 1.74 5.93
N CYS A 40 -9.36 2.80 5.39
CA CYS A 40 -10.81 2.93 5.43
C CYS A 40 -11.54 1.79 4.71
N PHE A 41 -10.92 1.15 3.72
CA PHE A 41 -11.50 -0.03 3.07
C PHE A 41 -11.62 -1.19 4.07
N THR A 42 -10.58 -1.47 4.84
CA THR A 42 -10.61 -2.49 5.89
C THR A 42 -11.63 -2.11 6.97
N LEU A 43 -11.64 -0.85 7.38
CA LEU A 43 -12.52 -0.35 8.46
C LEU A 43 -14.03 -0.34 8.12
N VAL A 44 -14.42 -0.37 6.85
CA VAL A 44 -15.84 -0.49 6.46
C VAL A 44 -16.35 -1.94 6.48
N HIS A 45 -15.47 -2.93 6.66
CA HIS A 45 -15.84 -4.33 6.83
C HIS A 45 -15.95 -4.68 8.31
N ASP A 46 -16.64 -5.76 8.63
CA ASP A 46 -16.83 -6.17 10.03
C ASP A 46 -15.54 -6.72 10.65
N ASP A 47 -14.68 -7.31 9.82
CA ASP A 47 -13.35 -7.77 10.19
C ASP A 47 -12.38 -7.69 9.01
N GLU A 48 -11.09 -7.86 9.29
CA GLU A 48 -10.02 -7.78 8.30
C GLU A 48 -10.07 -8.92 7.29
N ARG A 49 -10.51 -10.12 7.70
CA ARG A 49 -10.69 -11.28 6.82
C ARG A 49 -11.72 -10.97 5.73
N SER A 50 -12.88 -10.46 6.09
CA SER A 50 -13.94 -10.11 5.14
C SER A 50 -13.51 -9.01 4.17
N ALA A 51 -12.68 -8.07 4.61
CA ALA A 51 -12.07 -7.08 3.73
C ALA A 51 -11.14 -7.72 2.70
N PHE A 52 -10.27 -8.62 3.13
CA PHE A 52 -9.35 -9.33 2.23
C PHE A 52 -10.10 -10.23 1.24
N GLU A 53 -11.09 -10.99 1.69
CA GLU A 53 -11.95 -11.80 0.83
C GLU A 53 -12.66 -10.96 -0.22
N SER A 54 -13.22 -9.82 0.17
CA SER A 54 -13.88 -8.87 -0.72
C SER A 54 -12.92 -8.32 -1.78
N GLN A 55 -11.71 -7.92 -1.38
CA GLN A 55 -10.70 -7.41 -2.32
C GLN A 55 -10.23 -8.50 -3.30
N ILE A 56 -9.99 -9.72 -2.81
CA ILE A 56 -9.57 -10.85 -3.65
C ILE A 56 -10.68 -11.26 -4.62
N ALA A 57 -11.94 -11.26 -4.18
CA ALA A 57 -13.07 -11.54 -5.05
C ALA A 57 -13.19 -10.54 -6.20
N ALA A 58 -12.88 -9.26 -5.94
CA ALA A 58 -12.97 -8.20 -6.95
C ALA A 58 -11.73 -8.14 -7.88
N LEU A 59 -10.52 -8.35 -7.35
CA LEU A 59 -9.26 -8.08 -8.05
C LEU A 59 -8.41 -9.33 -8.32
N GLY A 60 -8.80 -10.46 -7.77
CA GLY A 60 -8.02 -11.70 -7.84
C GLY A 60 -6.86 -11.76 -6.85
N LYS A 61 -6.23 -12.93 -6.77
CA LYS A 61 -5.13 -13.21 -5.82
C LYS A 61 -3.85 -12.41 -6.09
N ASN A 62 -3.68 -11.88 -7.29
CA ASN A 62 -2.51 -11.06 -7.64
C ASN A 62 -2.63 -9.60 -7.16
N THR A 63 -3.55 -9.33 -6.25
CA THR A 63 -3.69 -8.02 -5.60
C THR A 63 -2.67 -7.84 -4.48
N THR A 64 -2.55 -6.59 -3.99
CA THR A 64 -1.72 -6.26 -2.82
C THR A 64 -2.65 -5.89 -1.65
N LEU A 65 -2.57 -6.64 -0.56
CA LEU A 65 -3.37 -6.44 0.64
C LEU A 65 -2.66 -5.52 1.64
N LEU A 66 -3.38 -4.56 2.21
CA LEU A 66 -2.88 -3.66 3.26
C LEU A 66 -2.97 -4.37 4.60
N VAL A 67 -1.83 -4.62 5.26
CA VAL A 67 -1.76 -5.53 6.42
C VAL A 67 -1.49 -4.83 7.75
N ASP A 68 -1.45 -3.50 7.78
CA ASP A 68 -1.14 -2.75 8.99
C ASP A 68 -2.31 -1.90 9.52
N THR A 69 -3.55 -2.30 9.21
CA THR A 69 -4.73 -1.64 9.77
C THR A 69 -4.90 -1.97 11.26
N TYR A 70 -4.61 -3.19 11.67
CA TYR A 70 -4.68 -3.67 13.05
C TYR A 70 -3.36 -4.31 13.48
N ASN A 71 -3.29 -5.62 13.59
CA ASN A 71 -2.08 -6.36 13.94
C ASN A 71 -1.44 -6.96 12.70
N ILE A 72 -0.24 -6.53 12.35
CA ILE A 72 0.45 -6.94 11.12
C ILE A 72 0.66 -8.46 11.05
N GLU A 73 1.04 -9.10 12.14
CA GLU A 73 1.34 -10.54 12.14
C GLU A 73 0.09 -11.36 11.87
N GLU A 74 -1.03 -11.01 12.53
CA GLU A 74 -2.32 -11.67 12.29
C GLU A 74 -2.86 -11.36 10.89
N ALA A 75 -2.68 -10.13 10.41
CA ALA A 75 -3.09 -9.72 9.07
C ALA A 75 -2.35 -10.50 7.97
N VAL A 76 -1.03 -10.63 8.08
CA VAL A 76 -0.22 -11.42 7.12
C VAL A 76 -0.65 -12.88 7.11
N LYS A 77 -0.89 -13.47 8.27
CA LYS A 77 -1.41 -14.84 8.38
C LYS A 77 -2.78 -14.96 7.70
N THR A 78 -3.72 -14.08 8.04
CA THR A 78 -5.06 -14.04 7.43
C THR A 78 -4.99 -13.84 5.92
N ALA A 79 -4.12 -12.96 5.44
CA ALA A 79 -3.92 -12.70 4.02
C ALA A 79 -3.50 -13.97 3.24
N VAL A 80 -2.54 -14.71 3.79
CA VAL A 80 -2.09 -15.99 3.18
C VAL A 80 -3.16 -17.08 3.32
N GLU A 81 -3.89 -17.15 4.43
CA GLU A 81 -5.01 -18.09 4.58
C GLU A 81 -6.12 -17.88 3.53
N VAL A 82 -6.47 -16.61 3.24
CA VAL A 82 -7.55 -16.27 2.31
C VAL A 82 -7.09 -16.39 0.85
N ALA A 83 -5.92 -15.87 0.51
CA ALA A 83 -5.42 -15.85 -0.86
C ALA A 83 -4.67 -17.13 -1.27
N GLY A 84 -4.10 -17.82 -0.30
CA GLY A 84 -3.12 -18.90 -0.51
C GLY A 84 -1.69 -18.37 -0.68
N PRO A 85 -0.71 -19.26 -0.85
CA PRO A 85 0.72 -18.90 -0.95
C PRO A 85 1.06 -18.13 -2.24
N GLU A 86 0.13 -18.02 -3.17
CA GLU A 86 0.26 -17.27 -4.43
C GLU A 86 -0.25 -15.83 -4.33
N LEU A 87 -0.46 -15.29 -3.12
CA LEU A 87 -0.81 -13.89 -2.90
C LEU A 87 0.18 -12.97 -3.61
N GLY A 88 -0.31 -12.02 -4.41
CA GLY A 88 0.52 -11.11 -5.19
C GLY A 88 1.41 -10.22 -4.33
N GLY A 89 0.87 -9.60 -3.28
CA GLY A 89 1.65 -8.75 -2.40
C GLY A 89 0.95 -8.35 -1.10
N VAL A 90 1.75 -7.80 -0.20
CA VAL A 90 1.29 -7.11 1.01
C VAL A 90 1.88 -5.70 1.05
N ARG A 91 1.16 -4.76 1.68
CA ARG A 91 1.60 -3.38 1.87
C ARG A 91 1.70 -3.05 3.35
N ILE A 92 2.77 -2.35 3.71
CA ILE A 92 3.04 -1.79 5.04
C ILE A 92 3.13 -0.27 4.89
N ASP A 93 2.34 0.46 5.66
CA ASP A 93 2.18 1.93 5.55
C ASP A 93 2.58 2.67 6.84
N SER A 94 3.12 1.99 7.84
CA SER A 94 3.40 2.56 9.16
C SER A 94 4.54 1.86 9.89
N GLY A 95 5.06 2.53 10.92
CA GLY A 95 6.11 1.99 11.80
C GLY A 95 7.52 2.01 11.22
N ASP A 96 8.41 1.21 11.80
CA ASP A 96 9.77 1.01 11.29
C ASP A 96 9.74 0.06 10.09
N LEU A 97 9.69 0.65 8.89
CA LEU A 97 9.47 -0.08 7.64
C LEU A 97 10.56 -1.13 7.36
N ALA A 98 11.83 -0.85 7.68
CA ALA A 98 12.92 -1.79 7.44
C ALA A 98 12.78 -3.04 8.31
N SER A 99 12.56 -2.84 9.60
CA SER A 99 12.38 -3.91 10.58
C SER A 99 11.10 -4.71 10.30
N LEU A 100 10.01 -4.02 10.00
CA LEU A 100 8.72 -4.65 9.67
C LEU A 100 8.78 -5.46 8.37
N ALA A 101 9.41 -4.93 7.31
CA ALA A 101 9.58 -5.65 6.05
C ALA A 101 10.35 -6.96 6.26
N GLN A 102 11.40 -6.95 7.10
CA GLN A 102 12.15 -8.17 7.41
C GLN A 102 11.31 -9.20 8.18
N ARG A 103 10.52 -8.74 9.16
CA ARG A 103 9.62 -9.63 9.93
C ARG A 103 8.53 -10.22 9.04
N VAL A 104 7.90 -9.39 8.22
CA VAL A 104 6.86 -9.81 7.27
C VAL A 104 7.43 -10.78 6.23
N ARG A 105 8.65 -10.55 5.70
CA ARG A 105 9.31 -11.48 4.77
C ARG A 105 9.52 -12.84 5.42
N ASN A 106 10.07 -12.86 6.62
CA ASN A 106 10.29 -14.11 7.34
C ASN A 106 8.98 -14.88 7.60
N GLN A 107 7.91 -14.17 7.94
CA GLN A 107 6.59 -14.75 8.17
C GLN A 107 5.98 -15.30 6.88
N LEU A 108 6.03 -14.55 5.77
CA LEU A 108 5.55 -15.00 4.47
C LEU A 108 6.28 -16.25 4.00
N ASP A 109 7.61 -16.30 4.19
CA ASP A 109 8.42 -17.46 3.84
C ASP A 109 8.04 -18.69 4.68
N ALA A 110 7.81 -18.50 5.98
CA ALA A 110 7.36 -19.57 6.88
C ALA A 110 5.96 -20.09 6.52
N LEU A 111 5.10 -19.25 5.95
CA LEU A 111 3.78 -19.62 5.45
C LEU A 111 3.78 -20.18 4.02
N GLY A 112 4.95 -20.31 3.39
CA GLY A 112 5.11 -20.82 2.02
C GLY A 112 4.83 -19.76 0.93
N ALA A 113 4.56 -18.51 1.30
CA ALA A 113 4.27 -17.40 0.39
C ALA A 113 5.55 -16.66 -0.06
N THR A 114 6.55 -17.42 -0.50
CA THR A 114 7.91 -16.93 -0.80
C THR A 114 7.99 -15.96 -1.97
N ASN A 115 7.00 -15.97 -2.86
CA ASN A 115 6.91 -15.07 -4.03
C ASN A 115 6.07 -13.81 -3.77
N THR A 116 5.37 -13.74 -2.63
CA THR A 116 4.55 -12.58 -2.27
C THR A 116 5.42 -11.34 -2.13
N LYS A 117 5.05 -10.27 -2.82
CA LYS A 117 5.79 -9.01 -2.85
C LYS A 117 5.50 -8.14 -1.63
N ILE A 118 6.50 -7.40 -1.19
CA ILE A 118 6.37 -6.43 -0.10
C ILE A 118 6.45 -5.02 -0.68
N THR A 119 5.37 -4.28 -0.51
CA THR A 119 5.28 -2.86 -0.85
C THR A 119 5.32 -2.04 0.44
N VAL A 120 6.12 -0.99 0.47
CA VAL A 120 6.12 -0.04 1.59
C VAL A 120 5.73 1.36 1.12
N THR A 121 5.02 2.06 1.98
CA THR A 121 4.56 3.43 1.79
C THR A 121 4.74 4.17 3.13
N ASN A 122 4.29 5.36 3.31
CA ASN A 122 4.43 6.21 4.49
C ASN A 122 5.42 7.35 4.27
N ASP A 123 4.95 8.42 3.61
CA ASP A 123 5.69 9.69 3.41
C ASP A 123 7.16 9.53 2.96
N LEU A 124 7.39 8.56 2.06
CA LEU A 124 8.72 8.25 1.56
C LEU A 124 9.31 9.40 0.74
N ASP A 125 10.56 9.73 1.04
CA ASP A 125 11.42 10.62 0.28
C ASP A 125 12.68 9.88 -0.22
N GLU A 126 13.59 10.58 -0.88
CA GLU A 126 14.82 10.01 -1.41
C GLU A 126 15.72 9.42 -0.31
N TYR A 127 15.73 10.01 0.88
CA TYR A 127 16.53 9.54 2.01
C TYR A 127 15.97 8.27 2.63
N ALA A 128 14.64 8.24 2.82
CA ALA A 128 13.94 7.06 3.28
C ALA A 128 14.13 5.89 2.30
N LEU A 129 14.00 6.14 0.99
CA LEU A 129 14.26 5.13 -0.05
C LEU A 129 15.69 4.60 0.01
N ALA A 130 16.68 5.49 0.19
CA ALA A 130 18.07 5.08 0.33
C ALA A 130 18.31 4.19 1.55
N SER A 131 17.66 4.49 2.67
CA SER A 131 17.76 3.69 3.90
C SER A 131 17.12 2.30 3.79
N LEU A 132 16.13 2.14 2.91
CA LEU A 132 15.40 0.90 2.71
C LEU A 132 16.02 -0.04 1.66
N GLN A 133 17.14 0.34 1.03
CA GLN A 133 17.76 -0.44 -0.06
C GLN A 133 18.20 -1.85 0.36
N THR A 134 18.52 -2.06 1.62
CA THR A 134 18.94 -3.38 2.15
C THR A 134 17.79 -4.18 2.77
N ALA A 135 16.61 -3.58 2.89
CA ALA A 135 15.42 -4.26 3.38
C ALA A 135 14.77 -5.10 2.27
N PRO A 136 14.07 -6.19 2.61
CA PRO A 136 13.39 -7.06 1.64
C PRO A 136 12.10 -6.40 1.12
N VAL A 137 12.24 -5.28 0.43
CA VAL A 137 11.15 -4.49 -0.16
C VAL A 137 11.21 -4.59 -1.67
N ASP A 138 10.10 -4.92 -2.30
CA ASP A 138 9.98 -5.08 -3.76
C ASP A 138 9.52 -3.79 -4.46
N SER A 139 8.75 -2.95 -3.77
CA SER A 139 8.22 -1.72 -4.34
C SER A 139 7.90 -0.66 -3.29
N TYR A 140 7.85 0.58 -3.76
CA TYR A 140 7.67 1.77 -2.93
C TYR A 140 6.52 2.61 -3.46
N GLY A 141 5.67 3.12 -2.54
CA GLY A 141 4.68 4.15 -2.87
C GLY A 141 5.16 5.51 -2.37
N VAL A 142 5.40 6.43 -3.29
CA VAL A 142 5.85 7.79 -2.99
C VAL A 142 4.76 8.78 -3.38
N GLY A 143 4.36 9.63 -2.46
CA GLY A 143 3.24 10.55 -2.63
C GLY A 143 3.62 11.99 -2.35
N THR A 144 3.28 12.46 -1.16
CA THR A 144 3.36 13.86 -0.72
C THR A 144 4.71 14.48 -1.00
N MET A 145 5.81 13.83 -0.62
CA MET A 145 7.16 14.38 -0.74
C MET A 145 7.57 14.64 -2.20
N LEU A 146 7.11 13.78 -3.11
CA LEU A 146 7.34 13.98 -4.55
C LEU A 146 6.54 15.16 -5.10
N VAL A 147 5.28 15.31 -4.68
CA VAL A 147 4.37 16.34 -5.21
C VAL A 147 4.70 17.73 -4.66
N THR A 148 5.09 17.83 -3.40
CA THR A 148 5.38 19.10 -2.72
C THR A 148 6.83 19.53 -2.85
N GLY A 149 7.73 18.59 -3.07
CA GLY A 149 9.17 18.80 -3.04
C GLY A 149 9.75 18.75 -1.61
N SER A 150 11.04 18.46 -1.52
CA SER A 150 11.76 18.32 -0.26
C SER A 150 11.72 19.62 0.56
N GLY A 151 11.37 19.50 1.84
CA GLY A 151 11.31 20.63 2.78
C GLY A 151 10.09 21.53 2.65
N ALA A 152 9.19 21.28 1.70
CA ALA A 152 7.94 22.04 1.61
C ALA A 152 6.96 21.62 2.73
N PRO A 153 6.30 22.58 3.40
CA PRO A 153 5.34 22.27 4.44
C PRO A 153 4.09 21.59 3.87
N THR A 154 3.56 20.62 4.61
CA THR A 154 2.32 19.93 4.28
C THR A 154 1.35 20.00 5.45
N CYS A 155 0.04 19.91 5.17
CA CYS A 155 -0.97 19.89 6.23
C CYS A 155 -1.15 18.50 6.86
N ALA A 156 -0.58 17.46 6.29
CA ALA A 156 -0.72 16.06 6.71
C ALA A 156 -2.19 15.66 6.99
N MET A 157 -3.12 16.18 6.17
CA MET A 157 -4.54 15.91 6.32
C MET A 157 -4.88 14.53 5.79
N VAL A 158 -5.48 13.70 6.65
CA VAL A 158 -5.92 12.34 6.33
C VAL A 158 -7.39 12.20 6.66
N TYR A 159 -8.16 11.66 5.72
CA TYR A 159 -9.54 11.26 6.00
C TYR A 159 -9.55 10.01 6.86
N LYS A 160 -10.24 10.07 7.99
CA LYS A 160 -10.38 8.96 8.93
C LYS A 160 -11.85 8.56 9.05
N LEU A 161 -12.16 7.28 8.86
CA LEU A 161 -13.43 6.72 9.26
C LEU A 161 -13.44 6.59 10.79
N THR A 162 -14.39 7.24 11.46
CA THR A 162 -14.46 7.26 12.93
C THR A 162 -15.55 6.35 13.47
N GLU A 163 -16.62 6.11 12.69
CA GLU A 163 -17.74 5.29 13.10
C GLU A 163 -18.49 4.77 11.88
N ARG A 164 -19.03 3.58 11.97
CA ARG A 164 -20.02 2.99 11.06
C ARG A 164 -20.95 2.07 11.82
N GLU A 165 -22.15 1.89 11.31
CA GLU A 165 -23.03 0.81 11.75
C GLU A 165 -22.49 -0.53 11.20
N ASN A 166 -22.40 -1.54 12.04
CA ASN A 166 -21.99 -2.88 11.63
C ASN A 166 -23.22 -3.78 11.33
N SER A 167 -22.99 -5.00 10.85
CA SER A 167 -24.05 -5.94 10.48
C SER A 167 -24.90 -6.42 11.68
N ALA A 168 -24.45 -6.18 12.90
CA ALA A 168 -25.17 -6.51 14.13
C ALA A 168 -25.93 -5.31 14.77
N GLY A 169 -25.79 -4.10 14.22
CA GLY A 169 -26.41 -2.85 14.68
C GLY A 169 -25.55 -2.01 15.58
#